data_139e4c2949d0e5a02f0d1af1a53c2a72
#
_entry.id   139e4c2949d0e5a02f0d1af1a53c2a72
#
_cell.length_a   1.000
_cell.length_b   1.000
_cell.length_c   1.000
_cell.angle_alpha   90.00
_cell.angle_beta   90.00
_cell.angle_gamma   90.00
#
_symmetry.space_group_name_H-M   'P 1'
#
loop_
_entity.id
_entity.type
_entity.pdbx_description
1 polymer ?
#
loop_
_entity_poly.entity_id
_entity_poly.type
_entity_poly.pdbx_seq_one_letter_code
_entity_poly.pdbx_strand_id
1 'polypeptide(L)'
;MKTLDDRQFKTGLGEVVKYSFIEKSCKCDEDLNLTNFLSENVENIINRDERVLSKLIEICVKLKISVVEKDEKESGLRCILNFGHTYGHAIEKITKYKKYTHGEAIVAGMKYAFNLAVKRNLIDKNYKFFAEDVIKIQFR
;
A
#
# COMPACT_ATOMS: atom_id res chain seq x y z
N MET A 1 17.74 -4.35 0.90
CA MET A 1 16.98 -3.52 1.87
C MET A 1 17.82 -3.03 3.05
N LYS A 2 18.88 -3.71 3.46
CA LYS A 2 19.82 -3.23 4.51
C LYS A 2 20.50 -1.89 4.20
N THR A 3 20.60 -1.52 2.93
CA THR A 3 21.26 -0.31 2.45
C THR A 3 20.36 0.92 2.34
N LEU A 4 19.04 0.75 2.52
CA LEU A 4 18.09 1.86 2.51
C LEU A 4 18.13 2.62 3.83
N ASP A 5 18.16 3.95 3.78
CA ASP A 5 17.87 4.76 4.96
C ASP A 5 16.42 4.55 5.43
N ASP A 6 16.13 4.98 6.67
CA ASP A 6 14.80 4.73 7.28
C ASP A 6 13.67 5.38 6.50
N ARG A 7 13.89 6.55 5.92
CA ARG A 7 12.88 7.26 5.16
C ARG A 7 12.56 6.55 3.84
N GLN A 8 13.58 6.03 3.16
CA GLN A 8 13.39 5.25 1.93
C GLN A 8 12.75 3.89 2.22
N PHE A 9 13.11 3.26 3.32
CA PHE A 9 12.46 2.03 3.76
C PHE A 9 10.96 2.25 4.02
N LYS A 10 10.61 3.28 4.79
CA LYS A 10 9.23 3.67 5.05
C LYS A 10 8.47 4.06 3.77
N THR A 11 9.15 4.67 2.80
CA THR A 11 8.59 4.91 1.47
C THR A 11 8.13 3.62 0.80
N GLY A 12 8.97 2.58 0.83
CA GLY A 12 8.61 1.26 0.32
C GLY A 12 7.42 0.64 1.06
N LEU A 13 7.35 0.81 2.37
CA LEU A 13 6.21 0.31 3.16
C LEU A 13 4.89 0.99 2.79
N GLY A 14 4.89 2.23 2.30
CA GLY A 14 3.68 2.89 1.79
C GLY A 14 3.05 2.13 0.62
N GLU A 15 3.87 1.62 -0.30
CA GLU A 15 3.41 0.77 -1.39
C GLU A 15 2.92 -0.60 -0.89
N VAL A 16 3.61 -1.18 0.08
CA VAL A 16 3.18 -2.46 0.70
C VAL A 16 1.81 -2.32 1.34
N VAL A 17 1.58 -1.26 2.10
CA VAL A 17 0.29 -0.94 2.71
C VAL A 17 -0.80 -0.77 1.65
N LYS A 18 -0.49 -0.16 0.50
CA LYS A 18 -1.44 -0.09 -0.61
C LYS A 18 -1.88 -1.49 -1.06
N TYR A 19 -0.93 -2.43 -1.22
CA TYR A 19 -1.27 -3.79 -1.63
C TYR A 19 -2.20 -4.49 -0.65
N SER A 20 -2.11 -4.27 0.66
CA SER A 20 -3.02 -4.87 1.63
C SER A 20 -4.49 -4.45 1.43
N PHE A 21 -4.72 -3.23 0.94
CA PHE A 21 -6.09 -2.75 0.64
C PHE A 21 -6.64 -3.26 -0.69
N ILE A 22 -5.79 -3.61 -1.63
CA ILE A 22 -6.20 -4.07 -2.96
C ILE A 22 -6.04 -5.58 -3.15
N GLU A 23 -5.49 -6.32 -2.17
CA GLU A 23 -5.15 -7.74 -2.30
C GLU A 23 -6.30 -8.60 -2.83
N LYS A 24 -7.52 -8.42 -2.30
CA LYS A 24 -8.71 -9.13 -2.76
C LYS A 24 -9.11 -8.76 -4.19
N SER A 25 -8.87 -7.51 -4.58
CA SER A 25 -9.17 -7.02 -5.92
C SER A 25 -8.13 -7.48 -6.96
N CYS A 26 -6.94 -7.89 -6.52
CA CYS A 26 -5.89 -8.41 -7.41
C CYS A 26 -6.30 -9.75 -8.05
N LYS A 27 -7.32 -10.45 -7.50
CA LYS A 27 -7.79 -11.74 -8.00
C LYS A 27 -6.66 -12.76 -8.13
N CYS A 28 -5.72 -12.76 -7.18
CA CYS A 28 -4.66 -13.75 -7.12
C CYS A 28 -5.27 -15.13 -6.82
N ASP A 29 -4.77 -16.16 -7.48
CA ASP A 29 -5.27 -17.53 -7.29
C ASP A 29 -4.78 -18.15 -5.97
N GLU A 30 -3.73 -17.55 -5.36
CA GLU A 30 -3.24 -17.91 -4.03
C GLU A 30 -3.90 -17.01 -2.96
N ASP A 31 -4.27 -17.59 -1.83
CA ASP A 31 -4.70 -16.82 -0.64
C ASP A 31 -3.46 -16.25 0.07
N LEU A 32 -3.03 -15.07 -0.37
CA LEU A 32 -1.80 -14.47 0.10
C LEU A 32 -1.94 -13.68 1.40
N ASN A 33 -3.14 -13.33 1.80
CA ASN A 33 -3.53 -12.63 3.04
C ASN A 33 -2.48 -11.65 3.60
N LEU A 34 -2.10 -10.66 2.79
CA LEU A 34 -1.06 -9.69 3.12
C LEU A 34 -1.40 -8.88 4.37
N THR A 35 -2.68 -8.56 4.56
CA THR A 35 -3.14 -7.78 5.73
C THR A 35 -2.82 -8.51 7.04
N ASN A 36 -3.09 -9.81 7.12
CA ASN A 36 -2.74 -10.61 8.31
C ASN A 36 -1.22 -10.73 8.46
N PHE A 37 -0.50 -10.99 7.36
CA PHE A 37 0.95 -11.08 7.39
C PHE A 37 1.58 -9.80 7.95
N LEU A 38 1.10 -8.62 7.56
CA LEU A 38 1.57 -7.34 8.08
C LEU A 38 1.30 -7.21 9.56
N SER A 39 0.08 -7.53 10.02
CA SER A 39 -0.29 -7.40 11.44
C SER A 39 0.51 -8.30 12.37
N GLU A 40 0.80 -9.52 11.94
CA GLU A 40 1.55 -10.51 12.71
C GLU A 40 3.06 -10.24 12.75
N ASN A 41 3.59 -9.50 11.77
CA ASN A 41 5.03 -9.33 11.59
C ASN A 41 5.51 -7.88 11.69
N VAL A 42 4.72 -6.95 12.26
CA VAL A 42 5.06 -5.52 12.32
C VAL A 42 6.47 -5.28 12.88
N GLU A 43 6.79 -5.85 14.04
CA GLU A 43 8.08 -5.63 14.69
C GLU A 43 9.25 -6.21 13.86
N ASN A 44 9.07 -7.38 13.27
CA ASN A 44 10.08 -8.01 12.42
C ASN A 44 10.32 -7.19 11.14
N ILE A 45 9.26 -6.61 10.57
CA ILE A 45 9.34 -5.73 9.40
C ILE A 45 10.13 -4.47 9.75
N ILE A 46 9.81 -3.82 10.87
CA ILE A 46 10.49 -2.60 11.33
C ILE A 46 11.96 -2.88 11.64
N ASN A 47 12.25 -4.00 12.30
CA ASN A 47 13.61 -4.45 12.58
C ASN A 47 14.35 -5.00 11.36
N ARG A 48 13.72 -4.97 10.19
CA ARG A 48 14.28 -5.41 8.90
C ARG A 48 14.74 -6.87 8.89
N ASP A 49 13.98 -7.77 9.54
CA ASP A 49 14.24 -9.21 9.47
C ASP A 49 14.23 -9.67 8.01
N GLU A 50 15.32 -10.27 7.56
CA GLU A 50 15.52 -10.62 6.15
C GLU A 50 14.52 -11.66 5.64
N ARG A 51 14.15 -12.63 6.48
CA ARG A 51 13.23 -13.70 6.09
C ARG A 51 11.83 -13.15 5.95
N VAL A 52 11.41 -12.30 6.89
CA VAL A 52 10.10 -11.64 6.87
C VAL A 52 10.01 -10.68 5.70
N LEU A 53 11.05 -9.86 5.46
CA LEU A 53 11.06 -8.95 4.31
C LEU A 53 11.08 -9.67 2.97
N SER A 54 11.80 -10.80 2.85
CA SER A 54 11.80 -11.60 1.64
C SER A 54 10.41 -12.15 1.33
N LYS A 55 9.71 -12.66 2.36
CA LYS A 55 8.34 -13.15 2.21
C LYS A 55 7.36 -12.03 1.87
N LEU A 56 7.50 -10.86 2.50
CA LEU A 56 6.70 -9.69 2.22
C LEU A 56 6.82 -9.24 0.76
N ILE A 57 8.05 -9.21 0.24
CA ILE A 57 8.31 -8.86 -1.15
C ILE A 57 7.71 -9.90 -2.09
N GLU A 58 7.88 -11.19 -1.79
CA GLU A 58 7.29 -12.28 -2.58
C GLU A 58 5.77 -12.09 -2.72
N ILE A 59 5.07 -11.85 -1.60
CA ILE A 59 3.62 -11.62 -1.61
C ILE A 59 3.25 -10.42 -2.49
N CYS A 60 3.92 -9.27 -2.31
CA CYS A 60 3.64 -8.08 -3.09
C CYS A 60 3.92 -8.28 -4.60
N VAL A 61 4.96 -9.01 -4.95
CA VAL A 61 5.30 -9.33 -6.34
C VAL A 61 4.23 -10.23 -6.96
N LYS A 62 3.78 -11.28 -6.26
CA LYS A 62 2.72 -12.16 -6.72
C LYS A 62 1.41 -11.41 -6.97
N LEU A 63 1.00 -10.53 -6.03
CA LEU A 63 -0.18 -9.68 -6.20
C LEU A 63 -0.06 -8.78 -7.44
N LYS A 64 1.11 -8.17 -7.65
CA LYS A 64 1.36 -7.33 -8.82
C LYS A 64 1.30 -8.12 -10.12
N ILE A 65 1.97 -9.27 -10.18
CA ILE A 65 1.99 -10.14 -11.35
C ILE A 65 0.57 -10.56 -11.71
N SER A 66 -0.22 -11.03 -10.74
CA SER A 66 -1.61 -11.43 -10.97
C SER A 66 -2.46 -10.33 -11.62
N VAL A 67 -2.27 -9.06 -11.22
CA VAL A 67 -2.98 -7.94 -11.84
C VAL A 67 -2.49 -7.68 -13.25
N VAL A 68 -1.17 -7.68 -13.47
CA VAL A 68 -0.57 -7.36 -14.78
C VAL A 68 -0.91 -8.44 -15.82
N GLU A 69 -0.86 -9.72 -15.45
CA GLU A 69 -1.21 -10.83 -16.34
C GLU A 69 -2.68 -10.80 -16.75
N LYS A 70 -3.58 -10.38 -15.83
CA LYS A 70 -5.01 -10.29 -16.10
C LYS A 70 -5.42 -9.01 -16.85
N ASP A 71 -4.58 -7.99 -16.84
CA ASP A 71 -4.83 -6.70 -17.51
C ASP A 71 -3.54 -6.04 -17.99
N GLU A 72 -2.88 -6.65 -18.98
CA GLU A 72 -1.62 -6.16 -19.55
C GLU A 72 -1.78 -4.75 -20.17
N LYS A 73 -2.94 -4.49 -20.79
CA LYS A 73 -3.22 -3.25 -21.54
C LYS A 73 -3.80 -2.12 -20.70
N GLU A 74 -3.88 -2.26 -19.38
CA GLU A 74 -4.47 -1.27 -18.47
C GLU A 74 -5.93 -0.88 -18.83
N SER A 75 -6.73 -1.86 -19.23
CA SER A 75 -8.10 -1.64 -19.67
C SER A 75 -9.12 -1.53 -18.51
N GLY A 76 -8.75 -1.90 -17.31
CA GLY A 76 -9.66 -1.88 -16.16
C GLY A 76 -9.05 -2.32 -14.83
N LEU A 77 -8.78 -3.60 -14.66
CA LEU A 77 -8.31 -4.16 -13.38
C LEU A 77 -7.02 -3.48 -12.89
N ARG A 78 -6.09 -3.19 -13.78
CA ARG A 78 -4.79 -2.59 -13.43
C ARG A 78 -4.91 -1.22 -12.78
N CYS A 79 -6.04 -0.51 -12.99
CA CYS A 79 -6.31 0.77 -12.31
C CYS A 79 -6.25 0.67 -10.77
N ILE A 80 -6.50 -0.52 -10.18
CA ILE A 80 -6.41 -0.71 -8.72
C ILE A 80 -5.00 -0.44 -8.19
N LEU A 81 -3.96 -0.65 -8.98
CA LEU A 81 -2.57 -0.36 -8.61
C LEU A 81 -2.34 1.13 -8.35
N ASN A 82 -3.22 1.98 -8.86
CA ASN A 82 -3.19 3.44 -8.69
C ASN A 82 -3.97 3.91 -7.46
N PHE A 83 -4.39 3.01 -6.56
CA PHE A 83 -5.06 3.41 -5.33
C PHE A 83 -4.19 4.38 -4.53
N GLY A 84 -4.74 5.55 -4.18
CA GLY A 84 -4.02 6.63 -3.52
C GLY A 84 -3.19 7.53 -4.46
N HIS A 85 -2.85 7.10 -5.68
CA HIS A 85 -1.93 7.79 -6.58
C HIS A 85 -2.47 9.11 -7.13
N THR A 86 -3.75 9.21 -7.43
CA THR A 86 -4.34 10.44 -7.99
C THR A 86 -4.06 11.65 -7.09
N TYR A 87 -4.35 11.51 -5.79
CA TYR A 87 -4.10 12.58 -4.82
C TYR A 87 -2.62 12.64 -4.43
N GLY A 88 -1.96 11.49 -4.33
CA GLY A 88 -0.53 11.39 -4.04
C GLY A 88 0.32 12.15 -5.05
N HIS A 89 0.14 11.92 -6.35
CA HIS A 89 0.84 12.66 -7.41
C HIS A 89 0.54 14.16 -7.39
N ALA A 90 -0.70 14.57 -7.03
CA ALA A 90 -1.01 15.98 -6.87
C ALA A 90 -0.20 16.61 -5.73
N ILE A 91 -0.07 15.92 -4.57
CA ILE A 91 0.78 16.35 -3.45
C ILE A 91 2.25 16.46 -3.90
N GLU A 92 2.78 15.44 -4.56
CA GLU A 92 4.16 15.44 -5.05
C GLU A 92 4.41 16.64 -5.96
N LYS A 93 3.51 16.89 -6.92
CA LYS A 93 3.61 18.00 -7.87
C LYS A 93 3.58 19.37 -7.18
N ILE A 94 2.61 19.61 -6.29
CA ILE A 94 2.45 20.89 -5.56
C ILE A 94 3.69 21.15 -4.68
N THR A 95 4.25 20.11 -4.06
CA THR A 95 5.43 20.20 -3.21
C THR A 95 6.75 20.09 -3.99
N LYS A 96 6.68 20.10 -5.33
CA LYS A 96 7.84 20.02 -6.25
C LYS A 96 8.74 18.81 -5.95
N TYR A 97 8.14 17.68 -5.50
CA TYR A 97 8.85 16.45 -5.15
C TYR A 97 9.93 16.60 -4.06
N LYS A 98 9.85 17.68 -3.25
CA LYS A 98 10.88 17.99 -2.23
C LYS A 98 10.45 17.70 -0.81
N LYS A 99 9.16 17.76 -0.51
CA LYS A 99 8.65 17.68 0.86
C LYS A 99 8.29 16.26 1.28
N TYR A 100 7.62 15.54 0.41
CA TYR A 100 7.14 14.17 0.67
C TYR A 100 7.86 13.20 -0.25
N THR A 101 8.16 12.01 0.28
CA THR A 101 8.55 10.87 -0.55
C THR A 101 7.32 10.32 -1.27
N HIS A 102 7.53 9.51 -2.29
CA HIS A 102 6.44 8.89 -3.03
C HIS A 102 5.48 8.11 -2.10
N GLY A 103 6.00 7.21 -1.26
CA GLY A 103 5.18 6.43 -0.34
C GLY A 103 4.42 7.29 0.68
N GLU A 104 5.02 8.37 1.20
CA GLU A 104 4.33 9.32 2.08
C GLU A 104 3.15 9.98 1.36
N ALA A 105 3.35 10.39 0.10
CA ALA A 105 2.31 11.01 -0.71
C ALA A 105 1.18 10.03 -1.07
N ILE A 106 1.51 8.78 -1.41
CA ILE A 106 0.51 7.74 -1.71
C ILE A 106 -0.33 7.41 -0.48
N VAL A 107 0.28 7.31 0.70
CA VAL A 107 -0.45 7.10 1.95
C VAL A 107 -1.40 8.25 2.26
N ALA A 108 -0.99 9.50 2.06
CA ALA A 108 -1.89 10.65 2.18
C ALA A 108 -3.06 10.56 1.19
N GLY A 109 -2.79 10.11 -0.04
CA GLY A 109 -3.80 9.86 -1.06
C GLY A 109 -4.80 8.76 -0.68
N MET A 110 -4.32 7.67 -0.07
CA MET A 110 -5.20 6.61 0.44
C MET A 110 -6.09 7.12 1.58
N LYS A 111 -5.55 7.88 2.55
CA LYS A 111 -6.34 8.50 3.62
C LYS A 111 -7.43 9.42 3.07
N TYR A 112 -7.11 10.21 2.05
CA TYR A 112 -8.09 11.05 1.36
C TYR A 112 -9.20 10.21 0.72
N ALA A 113 -8.84 9.14 0.01
CA ALA A 113 -9.80 8.24 -0.63
C ALA A 113 -10.75 7.58 0.39
N PHE A 114 -10.25 7.09 1.53
CA PHE A 114 -11.09 6.55 2.60
C PHE A 114 -12.03 7.60 3.19
N ASN A 115 -11.57 8.82 3.44
CA ASN A 115 -12.42 9.91 3.91
C ASN A 115 -13.54 10.24 2.91
N LEU A 116 -13.23 10.25 1.61
CA LEU A 116 -14.21 10.49 0.56
C LEU A 116 -15.21 9.33 0.47
N ALA A 117 -14.75 8.08 0.60
CA ALA A 117 -15.60 6.89 0.58
C ALA A 117 -16.61 6.89 1.74
N VAL A 118 -16.20 7.28 2.96
CA VAL A 118 -17.12 7.45 4.10
C VAL A 118 -18.15 8.55 3.82
N LYS A 119 -17.72 9.71 3.29
CA LYS A 119 -18.64 10.82 2.96
C LYS A 119 -19.67 10.43 1.90
N ARG A 120 -19.33 9.49 1.02
CA ARG A 120 -20.22 8.96 -0.03
C ARG A 120 -20.98 7.70 0.39
N ASN A 121 -20.87 7.27 1.66
CA ASN A 121 -21.48 6.05 2.19
C ASN A 121 -21.09 4.77 1.43
N LEU A 122 -19.87 4.72 0.87
CA LEU A 122 -19.32 3.54 0.18
C LEU A 122 -18.66 2.56 1.15
N ILE A 123 -18.18 3.06 2.29
CA ILE A 123 -17.64 2.28 3.39
C ILE A 123 -18.15 2.86 4.71
N ASP A 124 -18.19 2.03 5.77
CA ASP A 124 -18.51 2.48 7.11
C ASP A 124 -17.29 3.10 7.82
N LYS A 125 -17.56 3.73 8.98
CA LYS A 125 -16.50 4.35 9.79
C LYS A 125 -15.55 3.31 10.41
N ASN A 126 -16.03 2.10 10.72
CA ASN A 126 -15.22 1.06 11.34
C ASN A 126 -14.16 0.57 10.35
N TYR A 127 -14.54 0.37 9.08
CA TYR A 127 -13.56 0.02 8.04
C TYR A 127 -12.50 1.12 7.86
N LYS A 128 -12.90 2.40 7.93
CA LYS A 128 -11.94 3.51 7.87
C LYS A 128 -10.95 3.45 9.04
N PHE A 129 -11.42 3.22 10.28
CA PHE A 129 -10.52 3.09 11.44
C PHE A 129 -9.55 1.92 11.28
N PHE A 130 -10.03 0.77 10.82
CA PHE A 130 -9.17 -0.36 10.48
C PHE A 130 -8.10 0.03 9.44
N ALA A 131 -8.50 0.72 8.37
CA ALA A 131 -7.56 1.16 7.34
C ALA A 131 -6.51 2.15 7.89
N GLU A 132 -6.90 3.06 8.77
CA GLU A 132 -5.98 3.98 9.44
C GLU A 132 -4.97 3.25 10.32
N ASP A 133 -5.37 2.17 11.01
CA ASP A 133 -4.47 1.36 11.83
C ASP A 133 -3.46 0.58 10.97
N VAL A 134 -3.88 0.01 9.84
CA VAL A 134 -2.97 -0.60 8.86
C VAL A 134 -1.98 0.42 8.31
N ILE A 135 -2.43 1.62 7.99
CA ILE A 135 -1.56 2.70 7.49
C ILE A 135 -0.50 3.11 8.53
N LYS A 136 -0.81 3.05 9.83
CA LYS A 136 0.16 3.42 10.89
C LYS A 136 1.40 2.53 10.90
N ILE A 137 1.35 1.34 10.32
CA ILE A 137 2.53 0.44 10.20
C ILE A 137 3.68 1.15 9.50
N GLN A 138 3.41 1.98 8.49
CA GLN A 138 4.44 2.73 7.78
C GLN A 138 5.16 3.76 8.68
N PHE A 139 4.50 4.26 9.72
CA PHE A 139 5.02 5.36 10.53
C PHE A 139 5.65 4.89 11.85
N ARG A 140 5.63 3.61 12.15
CA ARG A 140 6.36 3.01 13.28
C ARG A 140 7.82 2.81 12.92
#